data_0e855646d289b86cbf9d68e95a3e44a3
#
_entry.id   0e855646d289b86cbf9d68e95a3e44a3
#
_cell.length_a   1.000
_cell.length_b   1.000
_cell.length_c   1.000
_cell.angle_alpha   90.00
_cell.angle_beta   90.00
_cell.angle_gamma   90.00
#
_symmetry.space_group_name_H-M   'P 1'
#
loop_
_entity.id
_entity.type
_entity.pdbx_description
1 polymer ?
#
loop_
_entity_poly.entity_id
_entity_poly.type
_entity_poly.pdbx_seq_one_letter_code
_entity_poly.pdbx_strand_id
1 'polypeptide(L)'
;MKKYRISFLAFITATGLIFLLNQVNAQAQEEEKVEEKVEENVPSEESKPVKKVKKNLMFNLDPFIVNLAKSGGNRFLKAKISLEMSSPEVRRELKKNIQKITDSVLLLLSAKVFEDVYSVQGKFTIKGEITSRVNQFLTKGQVKGAYFTEFIIQ
;
A
#
# COMPACT_ATOMS: atom_id res chain seq x y z
N MET A 1 2.51 -58.05 1.15
CA MET A 1 2.62 -56.61 1.44
C MET A 1 4.04 -56.16 1.06
N LYS A 2 4.28 -55.85 -0.20
CA LYS A 2 5.58 -55.56 -0.82
C LYS A 2 5.60 -54.12 -1.31
N LYS A 3 6.47 -53.27 -0.71
CA LYS A 3 7.64 -52.61 -1.27
C LYS A 3 7.37 -51.78 -2.56
N TYR A 4 7.29 -50.44 -2.40
CA TYR A 4 7.71 -49.50 -3.44
C TYR A 4 8.79 -48.58 -2.87
N ARG A 5 10.03 -49.03 -2.95
CA ARG A 5 11.24 -48.21 -2.86
C ARG A 5 11.83 -48.23 -4.27
N ILE A 6 11.53 -47.23 -5.08
CA ILE A 6 12.25 -46.99 -6.35
C ILE A 6 12.25 -45.47 -6.53
N SER A 7 13.36 -44.97 -6.28
CA SER A 7 14.32 -44.27 -7.14
C SER A 7 14.02 -42.77 -7.30
N PHE A 8 14.41 -42.02 -6.26
CA PHE A 8 14.48 -40.54 -6.26
C PHE A 8 15.84 -40.02 -6.78
N LEU A 9 16.65 -40.87 -7.44
CA LEU A 9 18.04 -40.55 -7.81
C LEU A 9 18.28 -40.28 -9.31
N ALA A 10 17.24 -40.27 -10.13
CA ALA A 10 17.43 -40.13 -11.58
C ALA A 10 16.93 -38.78 -12.17
N PHE A 11 16.50 -37.83 -11.34
CA PHE A 11 15.94 -36.54 -11.84
C PHE A 11 16.84 -35.32 -11.64
N ILE A 12 18.04 -35.50 -11.07
CA ILE A 12 18.93 -34.36 -10.74
C ILE A 12 19.99 -34.08 -11.82
N THR A 13 20.14 -34.93 -12.85
CA THR A 13 21.21 -34.75 -13.85
C THR A 13 20.79 -34.11 -15.16
N ALA A 14 19.50 -33.88 -15.39
CA ALA A 14 19.01 -33.28 -16.64
C ALA A 14 18.79 -31.77 -16.60
N THR A 15 18.70 -31.15 -15.43
CA THR A 15 18.46 -29.69 -15.28
C THR A 15 19.73 -28.85 -15.17
N GLY A 16 20.90 -29.47 -14.94
CA GLY A 16 22.19 -28.76 -14.81
C GLY A 16 22.84 -28.38 -16.14
N LEU A 17 22.44 -28.99 -17.26
CA LEU A 17 23.13 -28.77 -18.54
C LEU A 17 22.49 -27.64 -19.39
N ILE A 18 21.29 -27.20 -19.08
CA ILE A 18 20.59 -26.13 -19.82
C ILE A 18 20.94 -24.74 -19.28
N PHE A 19 21.47 -24.64 -18.06
CA PHE A 19 21.81 -23.34 -17.46
C PHE A 19 23.18 -22.79 -17.88
N LEU A 20 24.04 -23.62 -18.48
CA LEU A 20 25.41 -23.22 -18.88
C LEU A 20 25.52 -22.69 -20.33
N LEU A 21 24.45 -22.74 -21.13
CA LEU A 21 24.45 -22.29 -22.53
C LEU A 21 23.87 -20.90 -22.75
N ASN A 22 23.41 -20.21 -21.70
CA ASN A 22 22.81 -18.87 -21.82
C ASN A 22 23.70 -17.73 -21.29
N GLN A 23 24.98 -17.97 -21.02
CA GLN A 23 25.91 -16.93 -20.50
C GLN A 23 26.93 -16.40 -21.52
N VAL A 24 26.79 -16.71 -22.81
CA VAL A 24 27.78 -16.29 -23.82
C VAL A 24 27.13 -15.49 -24.95
N ASN A 25 26.28 -14.53 -24.64
CA ASN A 25 25.87 -13.59 -25.68
C ASN A 25 25.45 -12.20 -25.14
N ALA A 26 26.34 -11.58 -24.39
CA ALA A 26 26.22 -10.18 -24.01
C ALA A 26 27.60 -9.50 -23.97
N GLN A 27 28.21 -9.29 -25.13
CA GLN A 27 29.23 -8.24 -25.34
C GLN A 27 29.52 -8.09 -26.83
N ALA A 28 29.55 -6.83 -27.25
CA ALA A 28 29.90 -6.22 -28.54
C ALA A 28 28.62 -5.78 -29.29
N GLN A 29 28.41 -4.54 -29.65
CA GLN A 29 29.34 -3.50 -30.06
C GLN A 29 28.71 -2.12 -29.91
N GLU A 30 29.54 -1.20 -29.54
CA GLU A 30 29.44 0.27 -29.66
C GLU A 30 29.67 0.76 -31.09
N GLU A 31 29.16 2.00 -31.34
CA GLU A 31 29.59 3.00 -32.35
C GLU A 31 29.16 2.77 -33.81
N GLU A 32 28.59 3.72 -34.52
CA GLU A 32 28.96 5.06 -34.94
C GLU A 32 27.85 5.70 -35.79
N LYS A 33 27.38 6.89 -35.47
CA LYS A 33 27.53 8.19 -36.14
C LYS A 33 26.80 8.48 -37.48
N VAL A 34 25.97 9.54 -37.41
CA VAL A 34 25.89 10.77 -38.24
C VAL A 34 25.12 10.78 -39.57
N GLU A 35 24.19 11.79 -39.60
CA GLU A 35 23.72 12.63 -40.73
C GLU A 35 22.80 12.00 -41.79
N GLU A 36 21.81 12.62 -42.31
CA GLU A 36 21.30 13.98 -42.52
C GLU A 36 20.01 13.89 -43.35
N LYS A 37 19.03 14.79 -43.02
CA LYS A 37 17.99 15.39 -43.87
C LYS A 37 17.08 14.52 -44.78
N VAL A 38 15.79 14.75 -44.73
CA VAL A 38 14.97 15.65 -45.57
C VAL A 38 13.48 15.42 -45.26
N GLU A 39 12.76 16.53 -45.20
CA GLU A 39 11.33 16.72 -45.02
C GLU A 39 10.46 15.88 -45.97
N GLU A 40 9.33 15.38 -45.43
CA GLU A 40 8.06 15.47 -46.15
C GLU A 40 6.86 15.39 -45.23
N ASN A 41 5.98 16.37 -45.36
CA ASN A 41 4.75 16.61 -44.67
C ASN A 41 3.72 15.49 -44.87
N VAL A 42 3.20 14.93 -43.77
CA VAL A 42 1.87 14.32 -43.72
C VAL A 42 1.19 14.70 -42.40
N PRO A 43 -0.07 15.13 -42.40
CA PRO A 43 -0.71 15.68 -41.22
C PRO A 43 -0.96 14.58 -40.23
N SER A 44 -0.26 14.63 -39.07
CA SER A 44 -0.48 13.77 -37.93
C SER A 44 -1.76 14.18 -37.23
N GLU A 45 -2.72 13.27 -37.18
CA GLU A 45 -3.82 13.33 -36.24
C GLU A 45 -3.26 13.52 -34.84
N GLU A 46 -3.65 14.62 -34.25
CA GLU A 46 -3.29 15.06 -32.91
C GLU A 46 -3.81 14.05 -31.87
N SER A 47 -3.01 13.05 -31.55
CA SER A 47 -3.26 12.21 -30.39
C SER A 47 -3.02 13.06 -29.14
N LYS A 48 -4.10 13.66 -28.63
CA LYS A 48 -4.12 14.34 -27.35
C LYS A 48 -3.49 13.43 -26.30
N PRO A 49 -2.48 13.90 -25.55
CA PRO A 49 -1.91 13.10 -24.47
C PRO A 49 -3.02 12.83 -23.45
N VAL A 50 -3.42 11.57 -23.32
CA VAL A 50 -4.31 11.12 -22.26
C VAL A 50 -3.55 11.39 -20.96
N LYS A 51 -3.83 12.54 -20.32
CA LYS A 51 -3.38 12.83 -18.96
C LYS A 51 -3.89 11.68 -18.11
N LYS A 52 -3.01 10.74 -17.73
CA LYS A 52 -3.26 9.76 -16.67
C LYS A 52 -3.59 10.57 -15.42
N VAL A 53 -4.88 10.79 -15.18
CA VAL A 53 -5.36 11.37 -13.92
C VAL A 53 -4.88 10.42 -12.84
N LYS A 54 -3.86 10.82 -12.08
CA LYS A 54 -3.43 10.08 -10.88
C LYS A 54 -4.65 10.02 -9.97
N LYS A 55 -5.32 8.88 -9.95
CA LYS A 55 -6.49 8.66 -9.09
C LYS A 55 -6.01 8.86 -7.66
N ASN A 56 -6.53 9.89 -7.00
CA ASN A 56 -6.21 10.14 -5.58
C ASN A 56 -6.81 9.00 -4.75
N LEU A 57 -5.96 8.12 -4.25
CA LEU A 57 -6.34 6.96 -3.43
C LEU A 57 -6.31 7.26 -1.93
N MET A 58 -6.04 8.50 -1.53
CA MET A 58 -6.07 8.91 -0.14
C MET A 58 -7.45 9.45 0.26
N PHE A 59 -7.92 9.04 1.43
CA PHE A 59 -9.17 9.48 2.05
C PHE A 59 -8.86 10.01 3.46
N ASN A 60 -9.12 11.29 3.70
CA ASN A 60 -8.84 11.92 4.98
C ASN A 60 -10.08 11.80 5.88
N LEU A 61 -9.84 11.41 7.13
CA LEU A 61 -10.84 11.50 8.20
C LEU A 61 -10.75 12.85 8.89
N ASP A 62 -11.85 13.27 9.50
CA ASP A 62 -11.86 14.45 10.38
C ASP A 62 -10.91 14.24 11.57
N PRO A 63 -10.35 15.32 12.14
CA PRO A 63 -9.46 15.23 13.27
C PRO A 63 -10.12 14.57 14.49
N PHE A 64 -9.39 13.68 15.16
CA PHE A 64 -9.78 13.07 16.42
C PHE A 64 -9.13 13.83 17.58
N ILE A 65 -9.91 14.11 18.63
CA ILE A 65 -9.40 14.59 19.91
C ILE A 65 -10.00 13.69 20.97
N VAL A 66 -9.17 12.92 21.65
CA VAL A 66 -9.60 11.93 22.66
C VAL A 66 -8.77 12.04 23.93
N ASN A 67 -9.38 11.80 25.08
CA ASN A 67 -8.67 11.59 26.33
C ASN A 67 -8.05 10.18 26.32
N LEU A 68 -6.79 10.07 26.76
CA LEU A 68 -6.12 8.79 26.89
C LEU A 68 -6.61 8.04 28.13
N ALA A 69 -6.72 6.72 28.01
CA ALA A 69 -7.08 5.87 29.15
C ALA A 69 -6.05 5.98 30.28
N LYS A 70 -6.48 5.79 31.51
CA LYS A 70 -5.65 5.83 32.75
C LYS A 70 -4.87 7.14 32.95
N SER A 71 -5.20 8.21 32.23
CA SER A 71 -4.53 9.50 32.36
C SER A 71 -5.16 10.43 33.40
N GLY A 72 -6.22 10.01 34.07
CA GLY A 72 -7.00 10.87 34.98
C GLY A 72 -7.66 12.08 34.28
N GLY A 73 -7.79 12.03 32.95
CA GLY A 73 -8.31 13.14 32.14
C GLY A 73 -7.27 14.22 31.81
N ASN A 74 -6.02 14.07 32.25
CA ASN A 74 -4.99 15.09 32.10
C ASN A 74 -4.20 15.01 30.79
N ARG A 75 -4.40 13.96 30.00
CA ARG A 75 -3.69 13.80 28.72
C ARG A 75 -4.68 13.50 27.59
N PHE A 76 -4.54 14.19 26.51
CA PHE A 76 -5.31 13.92 25.30
C PHE A 76 -4.45 13.76 24.08
N LEU A 77 -4.96 13.02 23.13
CA LEU A 77 -4.38 12.78 21.82
C LEU A 77 -5.18 13.54 20.79
N LYS A 78 -4.50 14.37 19.97
CA LYS A 78 -5.03 14.93 18.74
C LYS A 78 -4.38 14.21 17.56
N ALA A 79 -5.19 13.57 16.72
CA ALA A 79 -4.71 12.83 15.54
C ALA A 79 -5.50 13.20 14.29
N LYS A 80 -4.80 13.40 13.17
CA LYS A 80 -5.39 13.41 11.82
C LYS A 80 -4.94 12.15 11.09
N ILE A 81 -5.89 11.47 10.46
CA ILE A 81 -5.70 10.16 9.84
C ILE A 81 -6.07 10.24 8.37
N SER A 82 -5.18 9.73 7.51
CA SER A 82 -5.42 9.53 6.10
C SER A 82 -5.40 8.04 5.80
N LEU A 83 -6.40 7.55 5.06
CA LEU A 83 -6.57 6.14 4.69
C LEU A 83 -6.17 5.95 3.23
N GLU A 84 -5.32 4.96 2.95
CA GLU A 84 -4.98 4.56 1.59
C GLU A 84 -5.97 3.52 1.08
N MET A 85 -6.73 3.87 0.06
CA MET A 85 -7.72 2.98 -0.56
C MET A 85 -7.06 2.06 -1.59
N SER A 86 -7.56 0.84 -1.72
CA SER A 86 -7.13 -0.10 -2.78
C SER A 86 -7.60 0.35 -4.17
N SER A 87 -8.75 1.03 -4.24
CA SER A 87 -9.34 1.54 -5.48
C SER A 87 -10.22 2.77 -5.21
N PRO A 88 -10.56 3.57 -6.24
CA PRO A 88 -11.43 4.73 -6.07
C PRO A 88 -12.85 4.40 -5.63
N GLU A 89 -13.33 3.19 -5.92
CA GLU A 89 -14.68 2.71 -5.58
C GLU A 89 -14.89 2.62 -4.06
N VAL A 90 -13.83 2.30 -3.32
CA VAL A 90 -13.82 2.25 -1.85
C VAL A 90 -14.23 3.59 -1.22
N ARG A 91 -13.93 4.70 -1.86
CA ARG A 91 -14.30 6.05 -1.38
C ARG A 91 -15.80 6.20 -1.13
N ARG A 92 -16.63 5.60 -1.97
CA ARG A 92 -18.10 5.66 -1.82
C ARG A 92 -18.55 4.90 -0.58
N GLU A 93 -17.96 3.75 -0.32
CA GLU A 93 -18.25 2.95 0.87
C GLU A 93 -17.78 3.62 2.16
N LEU A 94 -16.56 4.20 2.15
CA LEU A 94 -16.06 4.99 3.28
C LEU A 94 -17.03 6.14 3.61
N LYS A 95 -17.46 6.92 2.61
CA LYS A 95 -18.43 8.01 2.81
C LYS A 95 -19.76 7.51 3.36
N LYS A 96 -20.27 6.38 2.86
CA LYS A 96 -21.54 5.79 3.32
C LYS A 96 -21.47 5.36 4.80
N ASN A 97 -20.32 4.85 5.22
CA ASN A 97 -20.11 4.32 6.57
C ASN A 97 -19.33 5.29 7.49
N ILE A 98 -19.15 6.55 7.09
CA ILE A 98 -18.25 7.48 7.75
C ILE A 98 -18.52 7.63 9.25
N GLN A 99 -19.78 7.72 9.66
CA GLN A 99 -20.16 7.86 11.07
C GLN A 99 -19.74 6.63 11.90
N LYS A 100 -19.97 5.42 11.36
CA LYS A 100 -19.60 4.16 12.05
C LYS A 100 -18.07 4.01 12.13
N ILE A 101 -17.38 4.41 11.07
CA ILE A 101 -15.91 4.38 11.01
C ILE A 101 -15.35 5.37 12.04
N THR A 102 -15.84 6.62 12.05
CA THR A 102 -15.39 7.67 12.97
C THR A 102 -15.60 7.25 14.42
N ASP A 103 -16.80 6.77 14.77
CA ASP A 103 -17.10 6.27 16.11
C ASP A 103 -16.16 5.12 16.51
N SER A 104 -16.00 4.13 15.64
CA SER A 104 -15.16 2.96 15.92
C SER A 104 -13.68 3.32 16.11
N VAL A 105 -13.15 4.29 15.33
CA VAL A 105 -11.79 4.79 15.48
C VAL A 105 -11.64 5.62 16.76
N LEU A 106 -12.63 6.45 17.07
CA LEU A 106 -12.65 7.26 18.28
C LEU A 106 -12.59 6.36 19.53
N LEU A 107 -13.42 5.32 19.61
CA LEU A 107 -13.41 4.35 20.69
C LEU A 107 -12.05 3.62 20.80
N LEU A 108 -11.47 3.23 19.66
CA LEU A 108 -10.15 2.59 19.62
C LEU A 108 -9.07 3.51 20.21
N LEU A 109 -9.04 4.78 19.82
CA LEU A 109 -8.04 5.74 20.29
C LEU A 109 -8.24 6.08 21.78
N SER A 110 -9.48 6.23 22.23
CA SER A 110 -9.81 6.51 23.65
C SER A 110 -9.42 5.40 24.61
N ALA A 111 -9.33 4.16 24.10
CA ALA A 111 -8.90 3.01 24.89
C ALA A 111 -7.37 2.91 25.08
N LYS A 112 -6.58 3.73 24.35
CA LYS A 112 -5.12 3.69 24.41
C LYS A 112 -4.59 4.44 25.62
N VAL A 113 -3.51 3.89 26.22
CA VAL A 113 -2.77 4.55 27.29
C VAL A 113 -1.59 5.37 26.68
N PHE A 114 -0.96 6.22 27.50
CA PHE A 114 0.13 7.07 27.04
C PHE A 114 1.29 6.28 26.40
N GLU A 115 1.65 5.16 26.99
CA GLU A 115 2.74 4.27 26.54
C GLU A 115 2.47 3.72 25.13
N ASP A 116 1.20 3.40 24.82
CA ASP A 116 0.78 2.90 23.51
C ASP A 116 0.97 3.97 22.39
N VAL A 117 0.67 5.22 22.71
CA VAL A 117 0.68 6.31 21.72
C VAL A 117 2.04 6.99 21.60
N TYR A 118 2.86 6.93 22.64
CA TYR A 118 4.18 7.58 22.67
C TYR A 118 5.22 6.82 21.86
N SER A 119 5.26 5.49 21.96
CA SER A 119 6.28 4.67 21.31
C SER A 119 6.07 4.57 19.77
N VAL A 120 7.18 4.39 19.06
CA VAL A 120 7.13 4.15 17.60
C VAL A 120 6.36 2.87 17.28
N GLN A 121 6.66 1.80 18.03
CA GLN A 121 5.98 0.51 17.87
C GLN A 121 4.47 0.62 18.13
N GLY A 122 4.08 1.34 19.18
CA GLY A 122 2.67 1.58 19.49
C GLY A 122 1.93 2.30 18.36
N LYS A 123 2.57 3.31 17.74
CA LYS A 123 2.01 4.01 16.58
C LYS A 123 1.81 3.05 15.37
N PHE A 124 2.73 2.12 15.13
CA PHE A 124 2.54 1.10 14.09
C PHE A 124 1.38 0.16 14.41
N THR A 125 1.28 -0.28 15.65
CA THR A 125 0.17 -1.13 16.13
C THR A 125 -1.17 -0.43 15.93
N ILE A 126 -1.29 0.84 16.34
CA ILE A 126 -2.52 1.63 16.20
C ILE A 126 -2.92 1.80 14.73
N LYS A 127 -1.96 2.05 13.81
CA LYS A 127 -2.24 2.10 12.37
C LYS A 127 -2.84 0.79 11.84
N GLY A 128 -2.28 -0.35 12.26
CA GLY A 128 -2.79 -1.67 11.91
C GLY A 128 -4.20 -1.91 12.44
N GLU A 129 -4.45 -1.55 13.70
CA GLU A 129 -5.77 -1.67 14.32
C GLU A 129 -6.81 -0.78 13.65
N ILE A 130 -6.48 0.48 13.31
CA ILE A 130 -7.36 1.38 12.55
C ILE A 130 -7.69 0.78 11.19
N THR A 131 -6.67 0.31 10.45
CA THR A 131 -6.87 -0.31 9.14
C THR A 131 -7.81 -1.50 9.21
N SER A 132 -7.58 -2.41 10.17
CA SER A 132 -8.43 -3.58 10.40
C SER A 132 -9.86 -3.18 10.76
N ARG A 133 -10.02 -2.21 11.66
CA ARG A 133 -11.32 -1.71 12.10
C ARG A 133 -12.13 -1.08 10.97
N VAL A 134 -11.51 -0.26 10.14
CA VAL A 134 -12.14 0.37 8.98
C VAL A 134 -12.58 -0.68 7.96
N ASN A 135 -11.74 -1.69 7.70
CA ASN A 135 -12.03 -2.74 6.74
C ASN A 135 -13.26 -3.61 7.12
N GLN A 136 -13.65 -3.65 8.40
CA GLN A 136 -14.87 -4.34 8.82
C GLN A 136 -16.16 -3.71 8.24
N PHE A 137 -16.12 -2.46 7.82
CA PHE A 137 -17.24 -1.73 7.23
C PHE A 137 -17.23 -1.71 5.69
N LEU A 138 -16.25 -2.36 5.06
CA LEU A 138 -16.06 -2.36 3.61
C LEU A 138 -16.36 -3.74 3.01
N THR A 139 -16.98 -3.74 1.83
CA THR A 139 -17.36 -4.98 1.09
C THR A 139 -16.84 -4.99 -0.34
N LYS A 140 -16.57 -3.82 -0.94
CA LYS A 140 -16.20 -3.64 -2.36
C LYS A 140 -14.71 -3.29 -2.57
N GLY A 141 -13.89 -3.60 -1.61
CA GLY A 141 -12.46 -3.32 -1.61
C GLY A 141 -11.97 -3.13 -0.20
N GLN A 142 -10.78 -2.54 -0.04
CA GLN A 142 -10.16 -2.39 1.27
C GLN A 142 -9.34 -1.12 1.38
N VAL A 143 -9.10 -0.70 2.60
CA VAL A 143 -8.05 0.23 2.98
C VAL A 143 -6.76 -0.57 3.15
N LYS A 144 -5.69 -0.16 2.47
CA LYS A 144 -4.37 -0.80 2.51
C LYS A 144 -3.59 -0.41 3.76
N GLY A 145 -3.80 0.82 4.23
CA GLY A 145 -3.10 1.34 5.41
C GLY A 145 -3.67 2.66 5.91
N ALA A 146 -3.38 2.96 7.18
CA ALA A 146 -3.68 4.23 7.82
C ALA A 146 -2.37 5.00 8.06
N TYR A 147 -2.43 6.32 7.84
CA TYR A 147 -1.29 7.23 8.00
C TYR A 147 -1.69 8.39 8.91
N PHE A 148 -0.85 8.70 9.90
CA PHE A 148 -1.01 9.88 10.70
C PHE A 148 -0.40 11.09 9.97
N THR A 149 -1.23 12.09 9.68
CA THR A 149 -0.78 13.39 9.14
C THR A 149 -0.56 14.43 10.23
N GLU A 150 -1.17 14.21 11.41
CA GLU A 150 -0.92 14.95 12.65
C GLU A 150 -1.07 13.98 13.82
N PHE A 151 -0.17 14.05 14.82
CA PHE A 151 -0.20 13.21 16.00
C PHE A 151 0.42 13.93 17.17
N ILE A 152 -0.39 14.56 18.01
CA ILE A 152 0.01 15.42 19.11
C ILE A 152 -0.56 14.86 20.40
N ILE A 153 0.30 14.71 21.40
CA ILE A 153 -0.06 14.30 22.76
C ILE A 153 0.14 15.53 23.67
N GLN A 154 -0.86 15.87 24.40
CA GLN A 154 -0.87 16.97 25.37
C GLN A 154 -1.38 16.51 26.72
#